data_af174b94f7f2a2263653827781aa1ad8
#
_entry.id   af174b94f7f2a2263653827781aa1ad8
#
_cell.length_a   1.000
_cell.length_b   1.000
_cell.length_c   1.000
_cell.angle_alpha   90.00
_cell.angle_beta   90.00
_cell.angle_gamma   90.00
#
_symmetry.space_group_name_H-M   'P 1'
#
loop_
_entity.id
_entity.type
_entity.pdbx_description
1 polymer ?
#
loop_
_entity_poly.entity_id
_entity_poly.type
_entity_poly.pdbx_seq_one_letter_code
_entity_poly.pdbx_strand_id
1 'polypeptide(L)'
;MEQASAEQQLESARFAESIHTAWEAYYIAEHYRQKWICVSSLFTIGRAAYHLRDHTLLQFVHQQLAVLREKVILPPLLSEIDLAQAYLYILSGEYEKVAEWIQEGRKGNLLQGATLYSSIVYGMYLIKIRNYAKLRVVASLLESQAHERKQMFGTIYALLFYCILLEEENHQEQIVEAVHHIIEICQPDGIMAVILEIGKDVFLSCSDSWRWRKLKQLLEEHRDYNSYGLTERELELVNYVLKGYSRREMAEASGLKENTVASYMKRLYRKVKVHSRKELFMK
;
A
#
# COMPACT_ATOMS: atom_id res chain seq x y z
N MET A 1 -6.05 4.17 -23.39
CA MET A 1 -7.28 3.53 -22.88
C MET A 1 -6.91 2.42 -21.88
N GLU A 2 -6.03 1.51 -22.25
CA GLU A 2 -5.59 0.36 -21.42
C GLU A 2 -4.96 0.80 -20.09
N GLN A 3 -4.09 1.81 -20.08
CA GLN A 3 -3.47 2.29 -18.84
C GLN A 3 -4.51 2.80 -17.82
N ALA A 4 -5.47 3.60 -18.23
CA ALA A 4 -6.52 4.08 -17.34
C ALA A 4 -7.41 2.93 -16.83
N SER A 5 -7.65 1.89 -17.65
CA SER A 5 -8.34 0.68 -17.24
C SER A 5 -7.55 -0.11 -16.21
N ALA A 6 -6.23 -0.25 -16.39
CA ALA A 6 -5.35 -0.92 -15.44
C ALA A 6 -5.31 -0.21 -14.08
N GLU A 7 -5.25 1.12 -14.08
CA GLU A 7 -5.31 1.93 -12.85
C GLU A 7 -6.64 1.76 -12.13
N GLN A 8 -7.77 1.78 -12.84
CA GLN A 8 -9.09 1.54 -12.26
C GLN A 8 -9.20 0.13 -11.67
N GLN A 9 -8.66 -0.89 -12.34
CA GLN A 9 -8.63 -2.27 -11.84
C GLN A 9 -7.78 -2.37 -10.57
N LEU A 10 -6.61 -1.72 -10.54
CA LEU A 10 -5.75 -1.63 -9.37
C LEU A 10 -6.51 -1.03 -8.18
N GLU A 11 -7.09 0.15 -8.35
CA GLU A 11 -7.79 0.85 -7.27
C GLU A 11 -8.99 0.06 -6.76
N SER A 12 -9.65 -0.73 -7.64
CA SER A 12 -10.76 -1.63 -7.27
C SER A 12 -10.31 -2.98 -6.69
N ALA A 13 -9.02 -3.13 -6.35
CA ALA A 13 -8.38 -4.34 -5.84
C ALA A 13 -8.53 -5.57 -6.78
N ARG A 14 -8.56 -5.35 -8.09
CA ARG A 14 -8.49 -6.40 -9.12
C ARG A 14 -7.06 -6.54 -9.62
N PHE A 15 -6.15 -6.90 -8.70
CA PHE A 15 -4.70 -6.80 -8.90
C PHE A 15 -4.18 -7.65 -10.06
N ALA A 16 -4.65 -8.90 -10.19
CA ALA A 16 -4.20 -9.77 -11.28
C ALA A 16 -4.64 -9.25 -12.66
N GLU A 17 -5.88 -8.76 -12.78
CA GLU A 17 -6.39 -8.15 -14.00
C GLU A 17 -5.62 -6.87 -14.32
N SER A 18 -5.34 -6.04 -13.31
CA SER A 18 -4.57 -4.82 -13.45
C SER A 18 -3.17 -5.08 -14.01
N ILE A 19 -2.46 -6.11 -13.54
CA ILE A 19 -1.16 -6.50 -14.07
C ILE A 19 -1.25 -6.85 -15.56
N HIS A 20 -2.23 -7.66 -15.94
CA HIS A 20 -2.40 -8.04 -17.34
C HIS A 20 -2.63 -6.84 -18.26
N THR A 21 -3.59 -5.99 -17.90
CA THR A 21 -3.93 -4.78 -18.68
C THR A 21 -2.79 -3.77 -18.70
N ALA A 22 -2.04 -3.62 -17.59
CA ALA A 22 -0.89 -2.72 -17.53
C ALA A 22 0.28 -3.20 -18.38
N TRP A 23 0.50 -4.51 -18.52
CA TRP A 23 1.49 -5.06 -19.46
C TRP A 23 1.11 -4.78 -20.91
N GLU A 24 -0.16 -4.93 -21.29
CA GLU A 24 -0.62 -4.56 -22.64
C GLU A 24 -0.36 -3.08 -22.91
N ALA A 25 -0.71 -2.19 -21.96
CA ALA A 25 -0.43 -0.77 -22.08
C ALA A 25 1.07 -0.47 -22.20
N TYR A 26 1.91 -1.17 -21.42
CA TYR A 26 3.37 -1.02 -21.46
C TYR A 26 3.93 -1.36 -22.84
N TYR A 27 3.58 -2.53 -23.42
CA TYR A 27 4.10 -2.95 -24.72
C TYR A 27 3.65 -2.03 -25.86
N ILE A 28 2.41 -1.56 -25.83
CA ILE A 28 1.92 -0.56 -26.78
C ILE A 28 2.74 0.75 -26.64
N ALA A 29 2.91 1.22 -25.41
CA ALA A 29 3.63 2.45 -25.13
C ALA A 29 5.11 2.37 -25.52
N GLU A 30 5.76 1.24 -25.28
CA GLU A 30 7.14 0.99 -25.67
C GLU A 30 7.30 1.03 -27.21
N HIS A 31 6.40 0.38 -27.94
CA HIS A 31 6.38 0.40 -29.40
C HIS A 31 6.27 1.82 -29.94
N TYR A 32 5.40 2.65 -29.35
CA TYR A 32 5.21 4.06 -29.77
C TYR A 32 6.14 5.05 -29.06
N ARG A 33 7.12 4.58 -28.27
CA ARG A 33 8.09 5.38 -27.51
C ARG A 33 7.46 6.36 -26.52
N GLN A 34 6.30 6.03 -25.99
CA GLN A 34 5.55 6.83 -25.01
C GLN A 34 6.04 6.56 -23.58
N LYS A 35 7.22 7.06 -23.25
CA LYS A 35 7.91 6.73 -21.99
C LYS A 35 7.11 7.06 -20.71
N TRP A 36 6.27 8.09 -20.74
CA TRP A 36 5.37 8.43 -19.62
C TRP A 36 4.42 7.28 -19.29
N ILE A 37 3.79 6.71 -20.33
CA ILE A 37 2.88 5.58 -20.15
C ILE A 37 3.66 4.34 -19.70
N CYS A 38 4.90 4.13 -20.18
CA CYS A 38 5.74 3.05 -19.69
C CYS A 38 5.99 3.16 -18.17
N VAL A 39 6.28 4.35 -17.65
CA VAL A 39 6.46 4.60 -16.22
C VAL A 39 5.17 4.32 -15.45
N SER A 40 4.04 4.88 -15.89
CA SER A 40 2.73 4.65 -15.28
C SER A 40 2.36 3.16 -15.25
N SER A 41 2.57 2.43 -16.36
CA SER A 41 2.28 1.00 -16.44
C SER A 41 3.14 0.18 -15.48
N LEU A 42 4.46 0.43 -15.46
CA LEU A 42 5.36 -0.24 -14.51
C LEU A 42 4.99 0.07 -13.05
N PHE A 43 4.61 1.30 -12.76
CA PHE A 43 4.15 1.68 -11.43
C PHE A 43 2.88 0.94 -11.02
N THR A 44 1.89 0.85 -11.92
CA THR A 44 0.66 0.07 -11.70
C THR A 44 0.97 -1.41 -11.44
N ILE A 45 1.84 -2.02 -12.27
CA ILE A 45 2.28 -3.41 -12.09
C ILE A 45 2.98 -3.60 -10.74
N GLY A 46 3.86 -2.67 -10.35
CA GLY A 46 4.58 -2.74 -9.07
C GLY A 46 3.66 -2.66 -7.86
N ARG A 47 2.66 -1.78 -7.85
CA ARG A 47 1.64 -1.69 -6.79
C ARG A 47 0.82 -2.98 -6.71
N ALA A 48 0.36 -3.49 -7.86
CA ALA A 48 -0.40 -4.73 -7.89
C ALA A 48 0.43 -5.95 -7.44
N ALA A 49 1.71 -6.03 -7.85
CA ALA A 49 2.64 -7.06 -7.39
C ALA A 49 2.86 -7.01 -5.88
N TYR A 50 2.96 -5.82 -5.29
CA TYR A 50 3.03 -5.64 -3.84
C TYR A 50 1.81 -6.26 -3.13
N HIS A 51 0.60 -5.97 -3.61
CA HIS A 51 -0.62 -6.53 -3.04
C HIS A 51 -0.73 -8.06 -3.19
N LEU A 52 -0.23 -8.60 -4.30
CA LEU A 52 -0.19 -10.05 -4.53
C LEU A 52 0.99 -10.73 -3.82
N ARG A 53 1.86 -9.97 -3.14
CA ARG A 53 3.10 -10.45 -2.52
C ARG A 53 4.04 -11.14 -3.51
N ASP A 54 3.99 -10.73 -4.78
CA ASP A 54 4.91 -11.20 -5.82
C ASP A 54 6.21 -10.38 -5.79
N HIS A 55 7.11 -10.79 -4.90
CA HIS A 55 8.40 -10.13 -4.74
C HIS A 55 9.27 -10.21 -6.00
N THR A 56 9.13 -11.27 -6.78
CA THR A 56 9.90 -11.46 -8.01
C THR A 56 9.48 -10.43 -9.06
N LEU A 57 8.17 -10.27 -9.26
CA LEU A 57 7.64 -9.27 -10.18
C LEU A 57 7.96 -7.85 -9.70
N LEU A 58 7.85 -7.58 -8.40
CA LEU A 58 8.19 -6.27 -7.84
C LEU A 58 9.66 -5.91 -8.05
N GLN A 59 10.59 -6.84 -7.82
CA GLN A 59 12.01 -6.65 -8.12
C GLN A 59 12.26 -6.40 -9.62
N PHE A 60 11.57 -7.15 -10.48
CA PHE A 60 11.66 -6.93 -11.93
C PHE A 60 11.19 -5.51 -12.31
N VAL A 61 10.09 -5.03 -11.74
CA VAL A 61 9.60 -3.66 -11.96
C VAL A 61 10.65 -2.62 -11.54
N HIS A 62 11.27 -2.78 -10.38
CA HIS A 62 12.35 -1.88 -9.94
C HIS A 62 13.51 -1.85 -10.95
N GLN A 63 13.92 -3.01 -11.47
CA GLN A 63 14.97 -3.10 -12.49
C GLN A 63 14.55 -2.39 -13.79
N GLN A 64 13.31 -2.59 -14.27
CA GLN A 64 12.82 -1.93 -15.47
C GLN A 64 12.75 -0.41 -15.32
N LEU A 65 12.30 0.10 -14.17
CA LEU A 65 12.31 1.54 -13.88
C LEU A 65 13.74 2.10 -13.84
N ALA A 66 14.71 1.37 -13.27
CA ALA A 66 16.11 1.77 -13.27
C ALA A 66 16.69 1.82 -14.69
N VAL A 67 16.44 0.79 -15.52
CA VAL A 67 16.86 0.77 -16.93
C VAL A 67 16.22 1.91 -17.72
N LEU A 68 14.95 2.22 -17.47
CA LEU A 68 14.26 3.32 -18.11
C LEU A 68 14.85 4.67 -17.69
N ARG A 69 15.21 4.83 -16.41
CA ARG A 69 15.86 6.01 -15.85
C ARG A 69 17.20 6.34 -16.55
N GLU A 70 18.00 5.32 -16.83
CA GLU A 70 19.29 5.51 -17.55
C GLU A 70 19.11 5.99 -19.01
N LYS A 71 17.99 5.64 -19.64
CA LYS A 71 17.66 5.99 -21.04
C LYS A 71 16.91 7.31 -21.20
N VAL A 72 16.58 7.97 -20.10
CA VAL A 72 15.79 9.21 -20.06
C VAL A 72 16.69 10.39 -19.76
N ILE A 73 16.57 11.48 -20.53
CA ILE A 73 17.30 12.72 -20.32
C ILE A 73 16.35 13.82 -19.79
N LEU A 74 15.04 13.66 -19.99
CA LEU A 74 14.04 14.67 -19.67
C LEU A 74 13.84 14.79 -18.14
N PRO A 75 14.20 15.92 -17.51
CA PRO A 75 14.18 16.06 -16.05
C PRO A 75 12.81 15.78 -15.39
N PRO A 76 11.65 16.21 -15.95
CA PRO A 76 10.36 15.87 -15.37
C PRO A 76 10.09 14.36 -15.34
N LEU A 77 10.45 13.64 -16.40
CA LEU A 77 10.25 12.20 -16.46
C LEU A 77 11.19 11.45 -15.51
N LEU A 78 12.42 11.92 -15.31
CA LEU A 78 13.31 11.39 -14.28
C LEU A 78 12.71 11.53 -12.89
N SER A 79 12.14 12.70 -12.59
CA SER A 79 11.49 12.92 -11.28
C SER A 79 10.26 12.02 -11.10
N GLU A 80 9.50 11.71 -12.15
CA GLU A 80 8.38 10.76 -12.05
C GLU A 80 8.83 9.32 -11.85
N ILE A 81 9.92 8.90 -12.51
CA ILE A 81 10.53 7.58 -12.26
C ILE A 81 10.98 7.48 -10.80
N ASP A 82 11.67 8.51 -10.29
CA ASP A 82 12.11 8.55 -8.90
C ASP A 82 10.93 8.47 -7.92
N LEU A 83 9.80 9.15 -8.20
CA LEU A 83 8.58 9.08 -7.39
C LEU A 83 7.93 7.70 -7.44
N ALA A 84 7.83 7.09 -8.62
CA ALA A 84 7.28 5.74 -8.76
C ALA A 84 8.11 4.72 -7.98
N GLN A 85 9.44 4.78 -8.09
CA GLN A 85 10.35 3.92 -7.32
C GLN A 85 10.25 4.18 -5.82
N ALA A 86 10.21 5.46 -5.39
CA ALA A 86 10.08 5.83 -3.99
C ALA A 86 8.79 5.28 -3.37
N TYR A 87 7.67 5.41 -4.07
CA TYR A 87 6.40 4.86 -3.60
C TYR A 87 6.50 3.35 -3.34
N LEU A 88 7.03 2.59 -4.31
CA LEU A 88 7.19 1.14 -4.20
C LEU A 88 8.20 0.74 -3.10
N TYR A 89 9.31 1.47 -2.93
CA TYR A 89 10.25 1.25 -1.83
C TYR A 89 9.61 1.50 -0.47
N ILE A 90 8.81 2.58 -0.34
CA ILE A 90 8.09 2.89 0.91
C ILE A 90 7.10 1.77 1.26
N LEU A 91 6.35 1.25 0.29
CA LEU A 91 5.44 0.12 0.50
C LEU A 91 6.18 -1.14 0.98
N SER A 92 7.34 -1.41 0.38
CA SER A 92 8.16 -2.60 0.70
C SER A 92 8.99 -2.45 1.99
N GLY A 93 8.95 -1.28 2.65
CA GLY A 93 9.74 -1.01 3.85
C GLY A 93 11.20 -0.65 3.58
N GLU A 94 11.60 -0.44 2.32
CA GLU A 94 12.96 -0.11 1.88
C GLU A 94 13.15 1.41 1.71
N TYR A 95 12.62 2.18 2.66
CA TYR A 95 12.53 3.65 2.58
C TYR A 95 13.90 4.37 2.57
N GLU A 96 14.99 3.70 2.94
CA GLU A 96 16.36 4.18 2.80
C GLU A 96 16.82 4.29 1.35
N LYS A 97 16.17 3.57 0.42
CA LYS A 97 16.44 3.63 -1.03
C LYS A 97 15.72 4.78 -1.74
N VAL A 98 14.88 5.51 -1.03
CA VAL A 98 14.17 6.68 -1.57
C VAL A 98 15.17 7.75 -1.95
N ALA A 99 14.99 8.38 -3.12
CA ALA A 99 15.88 9.43 -3.60
C ALA A 99 15.98 10.61 -2.60
N GLU A 100 17.19 11.13 -2.38
CA GLU A 100 17.50 12.16 -1.38
C GLU A 100 16.60 13.40 -1.49
N TRP A 101 16.34 13.88 -2.71
CA TRP A 101 15.47 15.03 -2.93
C TRP A 101 14.03 14.84 -2.42
N ILE A 102 13.54 13.58 -2.42
CA ILE A 102 12.23 13.21 -1.87
C ILE A 102 12.32 13.16 -0.34
N GLN A 103 13.38 12.54 0.21
CA GLN A 103 13.59 12.48 1.67
C GLN A 103 13.67 13.87 2.30
N GLU A 104 14.22 14.83 1.58
CA GLU A 104 14.32 16.24 2.03
C GLU A 104 13.04 17.04 1.81
N GLY A 105 12.04 16.49 1.09
CA GLY A 105 10.81 17.18 0.72
C GLY A 105 11.04 18.28 -0.33
N ARG A 106 12.12 18.17 -1.11
CA ARG A 106 12.35 19.09 -2.23
C ARG A 106 11.37 18.84 -3.36
N LYS A 107 11.02 19.88 -4.08
CA LYS A 107 10.25 19.75 -5.34
C LYS A 107 11.21 19.32 -6.43
N GLY A 108 11.02 18.13 -7.00
CA GLY A 108 11.75 17.71 -8.20
C GLY A 108 11.39 18.56 -9.43
N ASN A 109 11.95 18.20 -10.56
CA ASN A 109 11.61 18.84 -11.86
C ASN A 109 10.27 18.33 -12.41
N LEU A 110 9.21 18.48 -11.62
CA LEU A 110 7.90 17.93 -11.92
C LEU A 110 7.07 18.89 -12.79
N LEU A 111 6.26 18.32 -13.65
CA LEU A 111 5.19 19.06 -14.31
C LEU A 111 4.16 19.50 -13.26
N GLN A 112 3.46 20.61 -13.51
CA GLN A 112 2.54 21.21 -12.55
C GLN A 112 1.48 20.22 -12.03
N GLY A 113 1.04 19.26 -12.85
CA GLY A 113 0.10 18.22 -12.46
C GLY A 113 0.66 17.16 -11.47
N ALA A 114 1.95 16.91 -11.53
CA ALA A 114 2.61 15.88 -10.70
C ALA A 114 3.07 16.37 -9.32
N THR A 115 2.95 17.67 -9.02
CA THR A 115 3.38 18.25 -7.74
C THR A 115 2.60 17.71 -6.55
N LEU A 116 1.31 17.41 -6.73
CA LEU A 116 0.48 16.81 -5.70
C LEU A 116 0.95 15.39 -5.37
N TYR A 117 1.32 14.62 -6.39
CA TYR A 117 1.82 13.26 -6.19
C TYR A 117 3.14 13.25 -5.41
N SER A 118 4.04 14.23 -5.62
CA SER A 118 5.25 14.33 -4.82
C SER A 118 4.96 14.60 -3.34
N SER A 119 3.93 15.39 -3.03
CA SER A 119 3.49 15.61 -1.64
C SER A 119 2.93 14.33 -1.01
N ILE A 120 2.23 13.50 -1.79
CA ILE A 120 1.75 12.18 -1.35
C ILE A 120 2.94 11.28 -1.00
N VAL A 121 3.89 11.10 -1.91
CA VAL A 121 5.06 10.23 -1.68
C VAL A 121 5.90 10.72 -0.50
N TYR A 122 6.09 12.03 -0.38
CA TYR A 122 6.80 12.59 0.78
C TYR A 122 6.05 12.35 2.09
N GLY A 123 4.72 12.52 2.12
CA GLY A 123 3.91 12.21 3.29
C GLY A 123 4.01 10.73 3.70
N MET A 124 3.97 9.80 2.75
CA MET A 124 4.20 8.38 3.00
C MET A 124 5.59 8.11 3.60
N TYR A 125 6.63 8.76 3.08
CA TYR A 125 7.97 8.67 3.64
C TYR A 125 8.02 9.17 5.09
N LEU A 126 7.39 10.32 5.38
CA LEU A 126 7.34 10.89 6.73
C LEU A 126 6.64 9.98 7.74
N ILE A 127 5.62 9.23 7.32
CA ILE A 127 4.97 8.21 8.15
C ILE A 127 5.99 7.13 8.54
N LYS A 128 6.77 6.62 7.60
CA LYS A 128 7.76 5.55 7.86
C LYS A 128 8.87 5.99 8.80
N ILE A 129 9.33 7.24 8.71
CA ILE A 129 10.34 7.79 9.62
C ILE A 129 9.73 8.43 10.88
N ARG A 130 8.41 8.33 11.06
CA ARG A 130 7.64 8.89 12.20
C ARG A 130 7.82 10.38 12.42
N ASN A 131 7.97 11.15 11.35
CA ASN A 131 8.07 12.61 11.45
C ASN A 131 6.71 13.27 11.34
N TYR A 132 5.89 13.12 12.38
CA TYR A 132 4.50 13.57 12.41
C TYR A 132 4.35 15.11 12.38
N ALA A 133 5.35 15.84 12.87
CA ALA A 133 5.34 17.31 12.79
C ALA A 133 5.37 17.80 11.34
N LYS A 134 6.24 17.24 10.50
CA LYS A 134 6.28 17.56 9.07
C LYS A 134 5.08 16.98 8.33
N LEU A 135 4.62 15.77 8.71
CA LEU A 135 3.44 15.14 8.11
C LEU A 135 2.19 16.03 8.22
N ARG A 136 1.99 16.67 9.39
CA ARG A 136 0.87 17.61 9.60
C ARG A 136 0.89 18.77 8.58
N VAL A 137 2.06 19.34 8.33
CA VAL A 137 2.22 20.42 7.35
C VAL A 137 1.92 19.92 5.93
N VAL A 138 2.42 18.73 5.59
CA VAL A 138 2.18 18.11 4.27
C VAL A 138 0.71 17.77 4.08
N ALA A 139 0.03 17.22 5.09
CA ALA A 139 -1.39 16.90 5.03
C ALA A 139 -2.26 18.14 4.78
N SER A 140 -2.02 19.24 5.51
CA SER A 140 -2.73 20.51 5.32
C SER A 140 -2.49 21.12 3.93
N LEU A 141 -1.23 21.09 3.45
CA LEU A 141 -0.90 21.57 2.10
C LEU A 141 -1.58 20.72 1.03
N LEU A 142 -1.55 19.39 1.19
CA LEU A 142 -2.16 18.44 0.26
C LEU A 142 -3.68 18.63 0.18
N GLU A 143 -4.34 18.82 1.32
CA GLU A 143 -5.78 19.11 1.41
C GLU A 143 -6.14 20.39 0.64
N SER A 144 -5.42 21.49 0.90
CA SER A 144 -5.64 22.77 0.20
C SER A 144 -5.47 22.62 -1.31
N GLN A 145 -4.40 21.98 -1.77
CA GLN A 145 -4.13 21.77 -3.19
C GLN A 145 -5.17 20.85 -3.85
N ALA A 146 -5.60 19.80 -3.15
CA ALA A 146 -6.60 18.87 -3.64
C ALA A 146 -7.96 19.55 -3.78
N HIS A 147 -8.35 20.37 -2.82
CA HIS A 147 -9.58 21.15 -2.85
C HIS A 147 -9.60 22.16 -4.02
N GLU A 148 -8.53 22.95 -4.17
CA GLU A 148 -8.40 23.93 -5.26
C GLU A 148 -8.50 23.29 -6.64
N ARG A 149 -7.91 22.10 -6.81
CA ARG A 149 -7.84 21.39 -8.09
C ARG A 149 -8.93 20.34 -8.28
N LYS A 150 -9.83 20.18 -7.32
CA LYS A 150 -10.88 19.15 -7.28
C LYS A 150 -10.32 17.73 -7.53
N GLN A 151 -9.19 17.41 -6.89
CA GLN A 151 -8.49 16.15 -7.07
C GLN A 151 -8.82 15.18 -5.95
N MET A 152 -9.73 14.25 -6.22
CA MET A 152 -10.24 13.27 -5.27
C MET A 152 -9.13 12.46 -4.56
N PHE A 153 -8.15 11.94 -5.29
CA PHE A 153 -7.04 11.20 -4.68
C PHE A 153 -6.24 12.04 -3.68
N GLY A 154 -5.99 13.32 -3.98
CA GLY A 154 -5.35 14.22 -3.04
C GLY A 154 -6.11 14.36 -1.73
N THR A 155 -7.44 14.45 -1.82
CA THR A 155 -8.32 14.49 -0.63
C THR A 155 -8.26 13.19 0.16
N ILE A 156 -8.31 12.03 -0.51
CA ILE A 156 -8.21 10.71 0.15
C ILE A 156 -6.88 10.59 0.91
N TYR A 157 -5.76 10.92 0.28
CA TYR A 157 -4.44 10.85 0.93
C TYR A 157 -4.32 11.85 2.10
N ALA A 158 -4.83 13.07 1.97
CA ALA A 158 -4.83 14.03 3.06
C ALA A 158 -5.61 13.51 4.27
N LEU A 159 -6.81 12.96 4.05
CA LEU A 159 -7.62 12.36 5.11
C LEU A 159 -6.93 11.15 5.76
N LEU A 160 -6.29 10.28 4.98
CA LEU A 160 -5.51 9.16 5.52
C LEU A 160 -4.34 9.64 6.39
N PHE A 161 -3.64 10.69 5.97
CA PHE A 161 -2.56 11.28 6.77
C PHE A 161 -3.10 11.88 8.08
N TYR A 162 -4.27 12.54 8.05
CA TYR A 162 -4.92 13.02 9.27
C TYR A 162 -5.34 11.87 10.18
N CYS A 163 -5.88 10.77 9.66
CA CYS A 163 -6.21 9.61 10.47
C CYS A 163 -4.98 9.07 11.23
N ILE A 164 -3.82 8.98 10.57
CA ILE A 164 -2.57 8.52 11.19
C ILE A 164 -2.10 9.49 12.27
N LEU A 165 -2.23 10.81 12.03
CA LEU A 165 -1.89 11.83 13.03
C LEU A 165 -2.83 11.78 14.25
N LEU A 166 -4.13 11.56 14.04
CA LEU A 166 -5.11 11.42 15.09
C LEU A 166 -4.92 10.13 15.91
N GLU A 167 -4.44 9.05 15.28
CA GLU A 167 -4.10 7.80 15.96
C GLU A 167 -2.94 8.00 16.93
N GLU A 168 -1.88 8.71 16.53
CA GLU A 168 -0.76 9.09 17.41
C GLU A 168 -1.20 9.99 18.59
N GLU A 169 -2.25 10.77 18.39
CA GLU A 169 -2.81 11.66 19.41
C GLU A 169 -3.92 10.99 20.25
N ASN A 170 -4.28 9.73 19.96
CA ASN A 170 -5.36 8.96 20.60
C ASN A 170 -6.75 9.61 20.50
N HIS A 171 -7.06 10.26 19.39
CA HIS A 171 -8.35 10.94 19.12
C HIS A 171 -9.35 10.01 18.41
N GLN A 172 -9.79 8.94 19.07
CA GLN A 172 -10.56 7.85 18.46
C GLN A 172 -11.87 8.29 17.79
N GLU A 173 -12.63 9.22 18.38
CA GLU A 173 -13.89 9.70 17.80
C GLU A 173 -13.67 10.40 16.44
N GLN A 174 -12.63 11.23 16.35
CA GLN A 174 -12.28 11.94 15.12
C GLN A 174 -11.76 10.98 14.03
N ILE A 175 -11.06 9.90 14.43
CA ILE A 175 -10.64 8.86 13.49
C ILE A 175 -11.86 8.18 12.87
N VAL A 176 -12.85 7.81 13.67
CA VAL A 176 -14.09 7.18 13.18
C VAL A 176 -14.80 8.09 12.17
N GLU A 177 -14.93 9.38 12.47
CA GLU A 177 -15.53 10.36 11.55
C GLU A 177 -14.76 10.47 10.23
N ALA A 178 -13.43 10.59 10.30
CA ALA A 178 -12.57 10.67 9.11
C ALA A 178 -12.62 9.39 8.27
N VAL A 179 -12.64 8.21 8.90
CA VAL A 179 -12.81 6.91 8.23
C VAL A 179 -14.15 6.82 7.50
N HIS A 180 -15.24 7.28 8.12
CA HIS A 180 -16.56 7.36 7.47
C HIS A 180 -16.52 8.26 6.23
N HIS A 181 -15.91 9.43 6.33
CA HIS A 181 -15.76 10.34 5.20
C HIS A 181 -14.93 9.74 4.05
N ILE A 182 -13.82 9.05 4.36
CA ILE A 182 -13.04 8.34 3.34
C ILE A 182 -13.89 7.27 2.64
N ILE A 183 -14.70 6.53 3.38
CA ILE A 183 -15.59 5.50 2.80
C ILE A 183 -16.64 6.14 1.88
N GLU A 184 -17.24 7.24 2.26
CA GLU A 184 -18.20 7.97 1.42
C GLU A 184 -17.59 8.39 0.09
N ILE A 185 -16.31 8.80 0.08
CA ILE A 185 -15.58 9.17 -1.14
C ILE A 185 -15.19 7.92 -1.96
N CYS A 186 -14.69 6.88 -1.32
CA CYS A 186 -14.07 5.74 -2.00
C CYS A 186 -15.07 4.67 -2.46
N GLN A 187 -16.13 4.44 -1.71
CA GLN A 187 -17.05 3.32 -1.95
C GLN A 187 -17.79 3.40 -3.28
N PRO A 188 -18.28 4.56 -3.77
CA PRO A 188 -18.98 4.65 -5.04
C PRO A 188 -18.13 4.15 -6.23
N ASP A 189 -16.84 4.49 -6.26
CA ASP A 189 -15.90 4.11 -7.33
C ASP A 189 -15.11 2.82 -7.00
N GLY A 190 -15.33 2.25 -5.81
CA GLY A 190 -14.68 1.03 -5.37
C GLY A 190 -13.18 1.20 -5.08
N ILE A 191 -12.72 2.40 -4.71
CA ILE A 191 -11.31 2.70 -4.45
C ILE A 191 -10.89 2.05 -3.13
N MET A 192 -10.03 1.04 -3.20
CA MET A 192 -9.58 0.27 -2.04
C MET A 192 -8.06 0.20 -1.91
N ALA A 193 -7.31 0.19 -3.03
CA ALA A 193 -5.87 -0.03 -2.99
C ALA A 193 -5.14 0.97 -2.08
N VAL A 194 -5.43 2.26 -2.19
CA VAL A 194 -4.81 3.30 -1.36
C VAL A 194 -5.09 3.11 0.14
N ILE A 195 -6.28 2.61 0.50
CA ILE A 195 -6.64 2.29 1.89
C ILE A 195 -5.81 1.10 2.38
N LEU A 196 -5.65 0.07 1.56
CA LEU A 196 -4.83 -1.10 1.87
C LEU A 196 -3.34 -0.75 2.02
N GLU A 197 -2.86 0.25 1.29
CA GLU A 197 -1.46 0.68 1.29
C GLU A 197 -1.08 1.55 2.50
N ILE A 198 -1.97 2.43 2.94
CA ILE A 198 -1.64 3.47 3.93
C ILE A 198 -2.58 3.44 5.14
N GLY A 199 -3.86 3.24 4.92
CA GLY A 199 -4.89 3.34 5.96
C GLY A 199 -5.22 2.04 6.69
N LYS A 200 -4.57 0.95 6.34
CA LYS A 200 -4.92 -0.41 6.78
C LYS A 200 -5.14 -0.52 8.29
N ASP A 201 -4.17 -0.09 9.08
CA ASP A 201 -4.20 -0.24 10.53
C ASP A 201 -5.30 0.61 11.17
N VAL A 202 -5.45 1.86 10.70
CA VAL A 202 -6.53 2.78 11.14
C VAL A 202 -7.91 2.19 10.83
N PHE A 203 -8.11 1.66 9.61
CA PHE A 203 -9.40 1.05 9.23
C PHE A 203 -9.71 -0.22 10.01
N LEU A 204 -8.70 -1.01 10.33
CA LEU A 204 -8.84 -2.21 11.18
C LEU A 204 -9.21 -1.83 12.63
N SER A 205 -8.61 -0.76 13.18
CA SER A 205 -8.93 -0.29 14.54
C SER A 205 -10.38 0.22 14.69
N CYS A 206 -10.99 0.67 13.58
CA CYS A 206 -12.36 1.17 13.52
C CYS A 206 -13.34 0.19 12.85
N SER A 207 -12.98 -1.09 12.69
CA SER A 207 -13.70 -2.05 11.84
C SER A 207 -15.18 -2.26 12.19
N ASP A 208 -15.61 -1.99 13.42
CA ASP A 208 -16.99 -2.13 13.85
C ASP A 208 -17.86 -0.90 13.54
N SER A 209 -17.24 0.24 13.26
CA SER A 209 -17.96 1.51 13.01
C SER A 209 -18.52 1.65 11.60
N TRP A 210 -17.97 0.90 10.61
CA TRP A 210 -18.31 1.05 9.19
C TRP A 210 -18.65 -0.29 8.50
N ARG A 211 -19.33 -0.25 7.34
CA ARG A 211 -19.92 -1.44 6.69
C ARG A 211 -19.62 -1.57 5.20
N TRP A 212 -18.35 -1.64 4.83
CA TRP A 212 -17.95 -1.99 3.46
C TRP A 212 -17.34 -3.40 3.44
N ARG A 213 -18.19 -4.42 3.25
CA ARG A 213 -17.80 -5.85 3.37
C ARG A 213 -16.59 -6.23 2.56
N LYS A 214 -16.54 -5.82 1.27
CA LYS A 214 -15.41 -6.16 0.39
C LYS A 214 -14.10 -5.59 0.92
N LEU A 215 -14.10 -4.33 1.37
CA LEU A 215 -12.93 -3.70 1.96
C LEU A 215 -12.52 -4.39 3.27
N LYS A 216 -13.47 -4.74 4.14
CA LYS A 216 -13.18 -5.48 5.39
C LYS A 216 -12.47 -6.80 5.10
N GLN A 217 -13.00 -7.59 4.17
CA GLN A 217 -12.40 -8.86 3.77
C GLN A 217 -10.96 -8.66 3.28
N LEU A 218 -10.73 -7.68 2.38
CA LEU A 218 -9.40 -7.39 1.86
C LEU A 218 -8.43 -6.91 2.94
N LEU A 219 -8.87 -6.07 3.87
CA LEU A 219 -8.05 -5.63 5.01
C LEU A 219 -7.64 -6.82 5.89
N GLU A 220 -8.54 -7.77 6.13
CA GLU A 220 -8.25 -8.99 6.87
C GLU A 220 -7.27 -9.91 6.15
N GLU A 221 -7.42 -10.08 4.82
CA GLU A 221 -6.51 -10.86 3.97
C GLU A 221 -5.10 -10.24 3.91
N HIS A 222 -5.01 -8.89 3.99
CA HIS A 222 -3.76 -8.14 3.95
C HIS A 222 -3.19 -7.83 5.35
N ARG A 223 -3.73 -8.40 6.44
CA ARG A 223 -3.15 -8.22 7.77
C ARG A 223 -1.68 -8.61 7.77
N ASP A 224 -0.85 -7.66 8.13
CA ASP A 224 0.59 -7.88 8.18
C ASP A 224 1.01 -8.37 9.56
N TYR A 225 1.12 -9.70 9.68
CA TYR A 225 1.63 -10.31 10.90
C TYR A 225 3.17 -10.18 11.04
N ASN A 226 3.87 -9.60 10.06
CA ASN A 226 5.31 -9.34 10.12
C ASN A 226 5.68 -8.32 11.19
N SER A 227 4.79 -7.35 11.47
CA SER A 227 4.96 -6.33 12.51
C SER A 227 5.15 -6.94 13.90
N TYR A 228 4.73 -8.18 14.12
CA TYR A 228 4.91 -8.92 15.38
C TYR A 228 6.22 -9.70 15.46
N GLY A 229 7.15 -9.51 14.51
CA GLY A 229 8.42 -10.22 14.47
C GLY A 229 8.26 -11.75 14.32
N LEU A 230 7.26 -12.16 13.53
CA LEU A 230 7.04 -13.57 13.22
C LEU A 230 8.10 -14.05 12.23
N THR A 231 8.56 -15.29 12.41
CA THR A 231 9.39 -15.96 11.44
C THR A 231 8.55 -16.40 10.23
N GLU A 232 9.19 -16.66 9.09
CA GLU A 232 8.51 -17.18 7.87
C GLU A 232 7.62 -18.39 8.18
N ARG A 233 8.10 -19.31 9.04
CA ARG A 233 7.33 -20.48 9.48
C ARG A 233 6.12 -20.12 10.33
N GLU A 234 6.24 -19.12 11.18
CA GLU A 234 5.11 -18.63 11.98
C GLU A 234 4.09 -17.91 11.11
N LEU A 235 4.53 -17.17 10.09
CA LEU A 235 3.66 -16.54 9.08
C LEU A 235 2.91 -17.58 8.25
N GLU A 236 3.60 -18.63 7.81
CA GLU A 236 2.97 -19.74 7.09
C GLU A 236 1.85 -20.38 7.92
N LEU A 237 2.09 -20.59 9.22
CA LEU A 237 1.08 -21.12 10.11
C LEU A 237 -0.09 -20.15 10.39
N VAL A 238 0.16 -18.84 10.44
CA VAL A 238 -0.91 -17.81 10.43
C VAL A 238 -1.81 -17.98 9.22
N ASN A 239 -1.22 -18.09 8.03
CA ASN A 239 -1.98 -18.26 6.79
C ASN A 239 -2.85 -19.53 6.81
N TYR A 240 -2.35 -20.64 7.35
CA TYR A 240 -3.18 -21.85 7.50
C TYR A 240 -4.30 -21.66 8.53
N VAL A 241 -4.04 -20.94 9.63
CA VAL A 241 -5.08 -20.61 10.61
C VAL A 241 -6.18 -19.80 9.94
N LEU A 242 -5.82 -18.74 9.20
CA LEU A 242 -6.78 -17.86 8.51
C LEU A 242 -7.60 -18.61 7.44
N LYS A 243 -7.01 -19.63 6.80
CA LYS A 243 -7.71 -20.53 5.87
C LYS A 243 -8.60 -21.57 6.56
N GLY A 244 -8.66 -21.57 7.90
CA GLY A 244 -9.50 -22.47 8.65
C GLY A 244 -8.91 -23.86 8.92
N TYR A 245 -7.64 -24.12 8.56
CA TYR A 245 -6.99 -25.43 8.70
C TYR A 245 -6.96 -25.88 10.16
N SER A 246 -7.35 -27.12 10.44
CA SER A 246 -7.14 -27.77 11.74
C SER A 246 -5.64 -27.96 12.01
N ARG A 247 -5.28 -28.29 13.26
CA ARG A 247 -3.87 -28.56 13.60
C ARG A 247 -3.27 -29.69 12.77
N ARG A 248 -4.05 -30.72 12.48
CA ARG A 248 -3.64 -31.87 11.65
C ARG A 248 -3.38 -31.42 10.21
N GLU A 249 -4.31 -30.68 9.61
CA GLU A 249 -4.15 -30.15 8.24
C GLU A 249 -2.96 -29.19 8.14
N MET A 250 -2.72 -28.36 9.16
CA MET A 250 -1.52 -27.52 9.24
C MET A 250 -0.24 -28.36 9.28
N ALA A 251 -0.23 -29.46 10.04
CA ALA A 251 0.91 -30.37 10.13
C ALA A 251 1.19 -31.05 8.77
N GLU A 252 0.16 -31.55 8.12
CA GLU A 252 0.24 -32.16 6.79
C GLU A 252 0.73 -31.16 5.73
N ALA A 253 0.14 -29.95 5.68
CA ALA A 253 0.47 -28.90 4.71
C ALA A 253 1.88 -28.31 4.91
N SER A 254 2.35 -28.19 6.15
CA SER A 254 3.68 -27.64 6.47
C SER A 254 4.81 -28.68 6.52
N GLY A 255 4.50 -29.97 6.41
CA GLY A 255 5.46 -31.06 6.60
C GLY A 255 5.98 -31.20 8.05
N LEU A 256 5.26 -30.67 9.03
CA LEU A 256 5.63 -30.69 10.44
C LEU A 256 4.82 -31.75 11.19
N LYS A 257 5.32 -32.16 12.38
CA LYS A 257 4.54 -32.98 13.32
C LYS A 257 3.54 -32.08 14.06
N GLU A 258 2.34 -32.59 14.40
CA GLU A 258 1.31 -31.83 15.11
C GLU A 258 1.80 -31.18 16.43
N ASN A 259 2.67 -31.86 17.16
CA ASN A 259 3.29 -31.31 18.38
C ASN A 259 4.21 -30.12 18.07
N THR A 260 4.86 -30.12 16.91
CA THR A 260 5.71 -29.03 16.45
C THR A 260 4.84 -27.84 16.07
N VAL A 261 3.74 -28.08 15.33
CA VAL A 261 2.73 -27.04 15.03
C VAL A 261 2.19 -26.43 16.31
N ALA A 262 1.82 -27.24 17.31
CA ALA A 262 1.34 -26.74 18.60
C ALA A 262 2.36 -25.83 19.30
N SER A 263 3.64 -26.18 19.24
CA SER A 263 4.72 -25.37 19.83
C SER A 263 4.92 -24.04 19.09
N TYR A 264 4.83 -24.05 17.77
CA TYR A 264 4.84 -22.82 16.94
C TYR A 264 3.63 -21.94 17.24
N MET A 265 2.42 -22.52 17.30
CA MET A 265 1.19 -21.79 17.62
C MET A 265 1.26 -21.12 19.00
N LYS A 266 1.81 -21.78 20.00
CA LYS A 266 2.00 -21.18 21.34
C LYS A 266 2.95 -19.97 21.29
N ARG A 267 4.05 -20.05 20.53
CA ARG A 267 4.99 -18.92 20.34
C ARG A 267 4.35 -17.78 19.57
N LEU A 268 3.63 -18.09 18.49
CA LEU A 268 2.89 -17.17 17.66
C LEU A 268 1.86 -16.40 18.51
N TYR A 269 1.00 -17.07 19.26
CA TYR A 269 0.02 -16.41 20.13
C TYR A 269 0.67 -15.44 21.12
N ARG A 270 1.81 -15.80 21.69
CA ARG A 270 2.55 -14.94 22.61
C ARG A 270 3.10 -13.70 21.88
N LYS A 271 3.64 -13.84 20.67
CA LYS A 271 4.19 -12.73 19.89
C LYS A 271 3.07 -11.77 19.43
N VAL A 272 1.96 -12.31 18.95
CA VAL A 272 0.79 -11.54 18.49
C VAL A 272 -0.05 -11.03 19.67
N LYS A 273 0.28 -11.42 20.92
CA LYS A 273 -0.45 -11.05 22.14
C LYS A 273 -1.93 -11.48 22.10
N VAL A 274 -2.18 -12.72 21.70
CA VAL A 274 -3.50 -13.37 21.71
C VAL A 274 -3.44 -14.68 22.49
N HIS A 275 -4.59 -15.15 22.98
CA HIS A 275 -4.68 -16.37 23.81
C HIS A 275 -5.37 -17.54 23.10
N SER A 276 -5.99 -17.28 21.96
CA SER A 276 -6.76 -18.28 21.25
C SER A 276 -6.71 -18.08 19.72
N ARG A 277 -7.05 -19.15 19.01
CA ARG A 277 -7.24 -19.11 17.56
C ARG A 277 -8.32 -18.08 17.16
N LYS A 278 -9.41 -18.00 17.94
CA LYS A 278 -10.51 -17.06 17.69
C LYS A 278 -10.02 -15.61 17.81
N GLU A 279 -9.21 -15.31 18.79
CA GLU A 279 -8.61 -13.99 18.97
C GLU A 279 -7.63 -13.65 17.85
N LEU A 280 -6.90 -14.64 17.31
CA LEU A 280 -6.02 -14.44 16.16
C LEU A 280 -6.81 -14.06 14.89
N PHE A 281 -8.03 -14.59 14.73
CA PHE A 281 -8.94 -14.20 13.66
C PHE A 281 -9.50 -12.78 13.82
N MET A 282 -9.61 -12.31 15.07
CA MET A 282 -10.19 -10.99 15.39
C MET A 282 -9.15 -9.87 15.43
N LYS A 283 -7.85 -10.22 15.31
CA LYS A 283 -6.73 -9.28 15.37
C LYS A 283 -6.08 -9.07 14.04
#